data_13b3f95003ed11ffca7e9e9e2b63ea1b
#
_entry.id   13b3f95003ed11ffca7e9e9e2b63ea1b
#
_cell.length_a   1.000
_cell.length_b   1.000
_cell.length_c   1.000
_cell.angle_alpha   90.00
_cell.angle_beta   90.00
_cell.angle_gamma   90.00
#
_symmetry.space_group_name_H-M   'P 1'
#
loop_
_entity.id
_entity.type
_entity.pdbx_description
1 polymer ?
#
loop_
_entity_poly.entity_id
_entity_poly.type
_entity_poly.pdbx_seq_one_letter_code
_entity_poly.pdbx_strand_id
1 'polypeptide(L)'
;SVAVAEKIEQYGGKLEAIVEDASLDSIWLGLRVEEGGQNESAPTDSSDAGMRFEVQSVRARTSTDSSNAQLAAFITQTFGAVEMLCDSHARGVNLTREGDTAIRTGDMGSLELPLQAHTHLSWAFSDAGEYAIELSATAVNAPESVRSSRGTLYCAVGRDPQELVDRLAKEQNVSASDIKVLSAGHADITARTGDGRLVLRADSSQGAVEYELNRTVVAVPSRTLQEVPAGGSYRFLRSGASEHRGQVYLLAQAVLGKHVHGEIDPHIWHSVPNAKASVQVIRDALTSADPAGASEYATRTEQVMKELDALDAQLRQVYGALPESARNLVTTHDGYRYLASTYG
;
A
#
# COMPACT_ATOMS: atom_id res chain seq x y z
N SER A 1 11.99 -6.92 0.43
CA SER A 1 12.58 -6.44 -0.84
C SER A 1 12.84 -7.64 -1.75
N VAL A 2 12.86 -7.44 -3.05
CA VAL A 2 13.11 -8.45 -4.10
C VAL A 2 14.38 -9.26 -3.78
N ALA A 3 15.45 -8.59 -3.35
CA ALA A 3 16.73 -9.23 -3.03
C ALA A 3 16.66 -10.25 -1.86
N VAL A 4 15.76 -10.07 -0.91
CA VAL A 4 15.55 -11.05 0.18
C VAL A 4 14.71 -12.21 -0.34
N ALA A 5 13.70 -11.95 -1.16
CA ALA A 5 12.88 -12.97 -1.80
C ALA A 5 13.73 -13.93 -2.64
N GLU A 6 14.58 -13.40 -3.53
CA GLU A 6 15.50 -14.20 -4.35
C GLU A 6 16.44 -15.08 -3.51
N LYS A 7 16.94 -14.57 -2.38
CA LYS A 7 17.78 -15.37 -1.47
C LYS A 7 17.00 -16.49 -0.77
N ILE A 8 15.74 -16.26 -0.39
CA ILE A 8 14.88 -17.29 0.19
C ILE A 8 14.65 -18.41 -0.82
N GLU A 9 14.35 -18.08 -2.07
CA GLU A 9 14.18 -19.07 -3.14
C GLU A 9 15.46 -19.83 -3.47
N GLN A 10 16.61 -19.15 -3.44
CA GLN A 10 17.93 -19.78 -3.61
C GLN A 10 18.20 -20.88 -2.58
N TYR A 11 17.68 -20.71 -1.35
CA TYR A 11 17.76 -21.73 -0.28
C TYR A 11 16.58 -22.71 -0.28
N GLY A 12 15.82 -22.77 -1.37
CA GLY A 12 14.73 -23.73 -1.56
C GLY A 12 13.42 -23.36 -0.88
N GLY A 13 13.30 -22.14 -0.39
CA GLY A 13 12.01 -21.58 0.03
C GLY A 13 11.11 -21.36 -1.19
N LYS A 14 9.81 -21.45 -1.00
CA LYS A 14 8.80 -21.16 -2.02
C LYS A 14 7.99 -19.96 -1.57
N LEU A 15 8.08 -18.89 -2.32
CA LEU A 15 7.29 -17.69 -2.09
C LEU A 15 6.00 -17.78 -2.88
N GLU A 16 4.89 -17.48 -2.23
CA GLU A 16 3.59 -17.42 -2.86
C GLU A 16 3.25 -15.96 -3.09
N ALA A 17 2.96 -15.62 -4.34
CA ALA A 17 2.31 -14.38 -4.64
C ALA A 17 0.93 -14.37 -3.95
N ILE A 18 0.55 -13.25 -3.36
CA ILE A 18 -0.84 -13.03 -3.05
C ILE A 18 -1.53 -13.11 -4.40
N VAL A 19 -2.36 -14.15 -4.57
CA VAL A 19 -3.22 -14.23 -5.74
C VAL A 19 -4.03 -12.95 -5.69
N GLU A 20 -3.76 -12.07 -6.67
CA GLU A 20 -4.61 -10.92 -6.91
C GLU A 20 -6.03 -11.43 -6.78
N ASP A 21 -6.77 -10.90 -5.84
CA ASP A 21 -8.21 -11.13 -5.86
C ASP A 21 -8.66 -10.39 -7.11
N ALA A 22 -8.69 -11.14 -8.22
CA ALA A 22 -9.06 -10.66 -9.55
C ALA A 22 -10.45 -9.99 -9.54
N SER A 23 -11.16 -10.05 -8.40
CA SER A 23 -12.44 -9.42 -8.19
C SER A 23 -12.39 -7.89 -8.22
N LEU A 24 -11.23 -7.27 -7.98
CA LEU A 24 -11.20 -5.80 -7.93
C LEU A 24 -10.70 -5.14 -9.20
N ASP A 25 -9.90 -5.80 -10.03
CA ASP A 25 -9.44 -5.28 -11.34
C ASP A 25 -9.25 -3.73 -11.33
N SER A 26 -8.77 -3.24 -10.20
CA SER A 26 -8.58 -1.84 -9.86
C SER A 26 -7.14 -1.59 -9.43
N ILE A 27 -6.73 -0.33 -9.41
CA ILE A 27 -5.39 0.02 -8.99
C ILE A 27 -5.21 -0.15 -7.47
N TRP A 28 -4.08 -0.68 -7.06
CA TRP A 28 -3.62 -0.66 -5.67
C TRP A 28 -2.73 0.57 -5.49
N LEU A 29 -3.18 1.51 -4.66
CA LEU A 29 -2.53 2.79 -4.52
C LEU A 29 -1.90 2.93 -3.13
N GLY A 30 -0.57 2.95 -3.11
CA GLY A 30 0.24 3.07 -1.90
C GLY A 30 0.96 4.40 -1.76
N LEU A 31 1.74 4.49 -0.68
CA LEU A 31 2.75 5.51 -0.44
C LEU A 31 4.13 4.87 -0.36
N ARG A 32 5.14 5.53 -0.89
CA ARG A 32 6.52 5.07 -0.88
C ARG A 32 7.48 6.21 -0.61
N VAL A 33 8.56 5.91 0.10
CA VAL A 33 9.72 6.80 0.25
C VAL A 33 10.91 6.13 -0.43
N GLU A 34 11.53 6.82 -1.39
CA GLU A 34 12.63 6.28 -2.17
C GLU A 34 13.78 7.30 -2.30
N GLU A 35 15.01 6.85 -2.12
CA GLU A 35 16.18 7.67 -2.40
C GLU A 35 16.33 7.81 -3.92
N GLY A 36 16.27 9.06 -4.41
CA GLY A 36 16.54 9.36 -5.81
C GLY A 36 17.97 9.84 -5.99
N GLY A 37 18.77 9.13 -6.78
CA GLY A 37 20.11 9.55 -7.17
C GLY A 37 21.07 8.37 -7.30
N GLN A 38 22.04 8.46 -8.24
CA GLN A 38 23.04 7.42 -8.55
C GLN A 38 24.14 7.24 -7.47
N ASN A 39 23.96 7.75 -6.25
CA ASN A 39 24.90 7.54 -5.16
C ASN A 39 24.18 6.74 -4.07
N GLU A 40 24.47 5.46 -4.02
CA GLU A 40 24.27 4.60 -2.86
C GLU A 40 25.14 5.13 -1.70
N SER A 41 24.67 6.17 -1.02
CA SER A 41 25.23 6.56 0.27
C SER A 41 24.60 5.67 1.32
N ALA A 42 25.45 5.05 2.14
CA ALA A 42 25.08 4.13 3.20
C ALA A 42 23.89 4.62 4.06
N PRO A 43 23.09 3.72 4.61
CA PRO A 43 21.97 4.08 5.46
C PRO A 43 22.47 4.94 6.62
N THR A 44 21.88 6.12 6.76
CA THR A 44 22.07 6.95 7.95
C THR A 44 21.51 6.19 9.15
N ASP A 45 22.31 6.07 10.17
CA ASP A 45 22.06 5.32 11.42
C ASP A 45 20.96 5.94 12.31
N SER A 46 20.07 6.76 11.74
CA SER A 46 18.92 7.33 12.44
C SER A 46 17.67 6.50 12.16
N SER A 47 17.33 5.60 13.08
CA SER A 47 16.12 4.76 13.04
C SER A 47 14.81 5.55 12.93
N ASP A 48 14.83 6.85 13.17
CA ASP A 48 13.65 7.73 13.25
C ASP A 48 13.52 8.69 12.05
N ALA A 49 14.39 8.58 11.05
CA ALA A 49 14.31 9.42 9.86
C ALA A 49 13.21 8.91 8.91
N GLY A 50 12.40 9.84 8.39
CA GLY A 50 11.30 9.48 7.52
C GLY A 50 10.70 10.66 6.75
N MET A 51 9.55 10.40 6.14
CA MET A 51 8.74 11.39 5.45
C MET A 51 7.32 11.37 6.03
N ARG A 52 6.80 12.55 6.34
CA ARG A 52 5.40 12.76 6.72
C ARG A 52 4.60 13.13 5.49
N PHE A 53 3.65 12.29 5.13
CA PHE A 53 2.67 12.55 4.09
C PHE A 53 1.44 13.24 4.67
N GLU A 54 0.95 14.26 3.99
CA GLU A 54 -0.24 15.03 4.36
C GLU A 54 -1.05 15.39 3.12
N VAL A 55 -2.37 15.41 3.26
CA VAL A 55 -3.28 15.97 2.26
C VAL A 55 -3.54 17.44 2.61
N GLN A 56 -3.09 18.33 1.76
CA GLN A 56 -3.20 19.80 1.95
C GLN A 56 -4.56 20.33 1.53
N SER A 57 -5.10 19.80 0.42
CA SER A 57 -6.43 20.13 -0.07
C SER A 57 -7.05 18.97 -0.84
N VAL A 58 -8.38 18.91 -0.80
CA VAL A 58 -9.20 18.03 -1.65
C VAL A 58 -10.19 18.90 -2.41
N ARG A 59 -10.11 18.91 -3.74
CA ARG A 59 -11.08 19.55 -4.63
C ARG A 59 -11.93 18.46 -5.25
N ALA A 60 -13.24 18.52 -5.05
CA ALA A 60 -14.18 17.55 -5.58
C ALA A 60 -15.21 18.23 -6.49
N ARG A 61 -15.44 17.63 -7.66
CA ARG A 61 -16.52 17.97 -8.59
C ARG A 61 -17.33 16.71 -8.83
N THR A 62 -18.53 16.65 -8.28
CA THR A 62 -19.42 15.49 -8.35
C THR A 62 -20.71 15.82 -9.10
N SER A 63 -21.49 14.80 -9.45
CA SER A 63 -22.82 14.97 -10.10
C SER A 63 -23.87 15.52 -9.16
N THR A 64 -23.67 15.38 -7.87
CA THR A 64 -24.52 15.86 -6.78
C THR A 64 -23.92 17.10 -6.12
N ASP A 65 -24.37 17.45 -4.93
CA ASP A 65 -23.76 18.55 -4.17
C ASP A 65 -22.34 18.19 -3.73
N SER A 66 -21.34 18.70 -4.48
CA SER A 66 -19.92 18.44 -4.22
C SER A 66 -19.49 18.81 -2.79
N SER A 67 -20.26 19.66 -2.07
CA SER A 67 -19.94 19.99 -0.67
C SER A 67 -20.09 18.80 0.30
N ASN A 68 -20.80 17.76 -0.11
CA ASN A 68 -20.96 16.53 0.65
C ASN A 68 -19.98 15.43 0.24
N ALA A 69 -19.23 15.64 -0.84
CA ALA A 69 -18.24 14.66 -1.30
C ALA A 69 -17.14 14.45 -0.25
N GLN A 70 -16.91 13.20 0.12
CA GLN A 70 -15.93 12.79 1.10
C GLN A 70 -14.81 11.98 0.44
N LEU A 71 -13.58 12.27 0.85
CA LEU A 71 -12.41 11.41 0.65
C LEU A 71 -11.91 10.96 2.01
N ALA A 72 -11.66 9.67 2.14
CA ALA A 72 -10.86 9.12 3.23
C ALA A 72 -9.75 8.24 2.66
N ALA A 73 -8.54 8.39 3.20
CA ALA A 73 -7.39 7.53 2.89
C ALA A 73 -6.80 7.00 4.20
N PHE A 74 -6.70 5.69 4.35
CA PHE A 74 -6.40 5.07 5.63
C PHE A 74 -5.75 3.70 5.51
N ILE A 75 -5.07 3.28 6.58
CA ILE A 75 -4.55 1.93 6.77
C ILE A 75 -5.41 1.23 7.83
N THR A 76 -5.86 0.03 7.54
CA THR A 76 -6.47 -0.84 8.55
C THR A 76 -5.38 -1.77 9.09
N GLN A 77 -5.11 -1.63 10.39
CA GLN A 77 -4.17 -2.50 11.09
C GLN A 77 -4.85 -3.79 11.58
N THR A 78 -4.03 -4.76 11.95
CA THR A 78 -4.47 -5.98 12.63
C THR A 78 -5.31 -5.59 13.87
N PHE A 79 -6.43 -6.27 14.10
CA PHE A 79 -7.41 -5.97 15.15
C PHE A 79 -8.30 -4.72 14.91
N GLY A 80 -8.34 -4.18 13.70
CA GLY A 80 -9.32 -3.16 13.30
C GLY A 80 -8.99 -1.73 13.72
N ALA A 81 -7.78 -1.46 14.22
CA ALA A 81 -7.31 -0.10 14.37
C ALA A 81 -7.16 0.55 12.98
N VAL A 82 -7.50 1.83 12.89
CA VAL A 82 -7.42 2.60 11.64
C VAL A 82 -6.44 3.75 11.85
N GLU A 83 -5.45 3.84 10.98
CA GLU A 83 -4.51 4.95 10.89
C GLU A 83 -4.86 5.80 9.67
N MET A 84 -5.03 7.11 9.88
CA MET A 84 -5.63 8.00 8.92
C MET A 84 -4.59 8.89 8.25
N LEU A 85 -4.45 8.79 6.94
CA LEU A 85 -3.78 9.81 6.13
C LEU A 85 -4.70 10.99 5.85
N CYS A 86 -5.97 10.73 5.53
CA CYS A 86 -6.92 11.78 5.16
C CYS A 86 -8.35 11.41 5.58
N ASP A 87 -8.99 12.33 6.28
CA ASP A 87 -10.45 12.42 6.40
C ASP A 87 -10.88 13.84 6.04
N SER A 88 -11.44 14.00 4.85
CA SER A 88 -11.84 15.32 4.34
C SER A 88 -13.03 15.93 5.09
N HIS A 89 -13.66 15.21 6.02
CA HIS A 89 -14.73 15.70 6.90
C HIS A 89 -14.30 15.72 8.38
N ALA A 90 -12.99 15.60 8.64
CA ALA A 90 -12.46 15.70 10.00
C ALA A 90 -12.80 17.06 10.64
N ARG A 91 -12.80 17.09 11.96
CA ARG A 91 -13.00 18.33 12.71
C ARG A 91 -11.85 19.32 12.41
N GLY A 92 -12.20 20.55 12.01
CA GLY A 92 -11.21 21.59 11.67
C GLY A 92 -10.92 21.73 10.16
N VAL A 93 -11.52 20.87 9.33
CA VAL A 93 -11.47 21.04 7.88
C VAL A 93 -12.44 22.14 7.44
N ASN A 94 -11.94 23.09 6.65
CA ASN A 94 -12.71 24.19 6.10
C ASN A 94 -13.21 23.81 4.70
N LEU A 95 -14.47 24.15 4.42
CA LEU A 95 -15.10 23.99 3.10
C LEU A 95 -15.24 25.35 2.44
N THR A 96 -14.72 25.50 1.23
CA THR A 96 -14.98 26.63 0.32
C THR A 96 -15.52 26.11 -1.00
N ARG A 97 -16.04 27.01 -1.86
CA ARG A 97 -16.59 26.64 -3.17
C ARG A 97 -16.07 27.55 -4.26
N GLU A 98 -15.78 26.98 -5.41
CA GLU A 98 -15.50 27.68 -6.66
C GLU A 98 -16.42 27.09 -7.75
N GLY A 99 -17.53 27.76 -8.04
CA GLY A 99 -18.54 27.23 -8.95
C GLY A 99 -19.17 25.92 -8.45
N ASP A 100 -19.03 24.85 -9.21
CA ASP A 100 -19.48 23.48 -8.91
C ASP A 100 -18.44 22.65 -8.11
N THR A 101 -17.27 23.22 -7.85
CA THR A 101 -16.17 22.53 -7.17
C THR A 101 -16.19 22.87 -5.67
N ALA A 102 -16.25 21.85 -4.83
CA ALA A 102 -16.00 21.96 -3.39
C ALA A 102 -14.51 21.80 -3.10
N ILE A 103 -13.97 22.68 -2.25
CA ILE A 103 -12.56 22.69 -1.86
C ILE A 103 -12.48 22.56 -0.36
N ARG A 104 -11.81 21.52 0.11
CA ARG A 104 -11.56 21.26 1.52
C ARG A 104 -10.09 21.46 1.83
N THR A 105 -9.81 22.21 2.91
CA THR A 105 -8.47 22.53 3.40
C THR A 105 -8.45 22.45 4.92
N GLY A 106 -7.30 22.16 5.48
CA GLY A 106 -7.11 22.07 6.93
C GLY A 106 -6.46 20.75 7.34
N ASP A 107 -6.51 20.44 8.62
CA ASP A 107 -5.93 19.22 9.17
C ASP A 107 -6.84 18.02 8.89
N MET A 108 -6.47 17.23 7.88
CA MET A 108 -7.20 16.03 7.45
C MET A 108 -6.54 14.75 7.97
N GLY A 109 -5.38 14.84 8.60
CA GLY A 109 -4.56 13.71 9.03
C GLY A 109 -3.18 13.69 8.38
N SER A 110 -2.33 12.80 8.87
CA SER A 110 -0.98 12.58 8.33
C SER A 110 -0.52 11.15 8.57
N LEU A 111 0.41 10.68 7.74
CA LEU A 111 1.04 9.37 7.88
C LEU A 111 2.56 9.51 7.74
N GLU A 112 3.31 8.93 8.67
CA GLU A 112 4.77 8.92 8.60
C GLU A 112 5.28 7.56 8.11
N LEU A 113 6.19 7.61 7.15
CA LEU A 113 6.90 6.43 6.66
C LEU A 113 8.41 6.60 6.85
N PRO A 114 9.10 5.57 7.34
CA PRO A 114 10.57 5.53 7.34
C PRO A 114 11.14 5.71 5.93
N LEU A 115 12.40 6.12 5.85
CA LEU A 115 13.13 6.13 4.58
C LEU A 115 13.15 4.71 3.98
N GLN A 116 13.01 4.61 2.65
CA GLN A 116 12.96 3.36 1.87
C GLN A 116 11.79 2.41 2.22
N ALA A 117 10.77 2.90 2.94
CA ALA A 117 9.57 2.15 3.22
C ALA A 117 8.46 2.40 2.19
N HIS A 118 7.53 1.46 2.11
CA HIS A 118 6.26 1.66 1.41
C HIS A 118 5.11 1.03 2.20
N THR A 119 3.91 1.51 1.94
CA THR A 119 2.67 0.98 2.51
C THR A 119 1.51 1.17 1.55
N HIS A 120 0.51 0.30 1.63
CA HIS A 120 -0.72 0.44 0.87
C HIS A 120 -1.81 1.08 1.74
N LEU A 121 -2.67 1.87 1.11
CA LEU A 121 -3.81 2.50 1.76
C LEU A 121 -5.11 2.06 1.09
N SER A 122 -6.19 2.12 1.86
CA SER A 122 -7.54 2.17 1.33
C SER A 122 -7.90 3.62 1.03
N TRP A 123 -8.38 3.89 -0.19
CA TRP A 123 -8.87 5.20 -0.63
C TRP A 123 -10.35 5.08 -0.88
N ALA A 124 -11.15 5.75 -0.07
CA ALA A 124 -12.61 5.70 -0.13
C ALA A 124 -13.18 7.05 -0.56
N PHE A 125 -14.00 7.03 -1.60
CA PHE A 125 -14.71 8.19 -2.14
C PHE A 125 -16.21 7.98 -1.97
N SER A 126 -16.90 8.96 -1.42
CA SER A 126 -18.35 8.85 -1.19
C SER A 126 -19.19 8.98 -2.46
N ASP A 127 -18.74 9.75 -3.43
CA ASP A 127 -19.53 10.14 -4.61
C ASP A 127 -18.73 9.97 -5.90
N ALA A 128 -19.44 9.66 -6.98
CA ALA A 128 -18.88 9.67 -8.32
C ALA A 128 -18.51 11.10 -8.73
N GLY A 129 -17.33 11.26 -9.32
CA GLY A 129 -16.88 12.59 -9.74
C GLY A 129 -15.38 12.65 -10.01
N GLU A 130 -14.89 13.87 -10.07
CA GLU A 130 -13.48 14.20 -10.25
C GLU A 130 -12.92 14.72 -8.93
N TYR A 131 -11.78 14.20 -8.55
CA TYR A 131 -11.07 14.62 -7.34
C TYR A 131 -9.66 15.06 -7.71
N ALA A 132 -9.23 16.21 -7.19
CA ALA A 132 -7.85 16.65 -7.20
C ALA A 132 -7.37 16.73 -5.74
N ILE A 133 -6.38 15.91 -5.41
CA ILE A 133 -5.86 15.70 -4.06
C ILE A 133 -4.44 16.26 -4.02
N GLU A 134 -4.26 17.40 -3.36
CA GLU A 134 -2.95 18.00 -3.17
C GLU A 134 -2.25 17.34 -1.99
N LEU A 135 -1.11 16.71 -2.27
CA LEU A 135 -0.30 15.99 -1.29
C LEU A 135 1.03 16.70 -1.07
N SER A 136 1.53 16.62 0.14
CA SER A 136 2.92 16.92 0.48
C SER A 136 3.57 15.74 1.18
N ALA A 137 4.88 15.60 1.00
CA ALA A 137 5.74 14.73 1.78
C ALA A 137 6.86 15.58 2.37
N THR A 138 6.90 15.68 3.69
CA THR A 138 7.83 16.55 4.43
C THR A 138 8.84 15.71 5.20
N ALA A 139 10.13 16.04 5.10
CA ALA A 139 11.18 15.35 5.81
C ALA A 139 11.03 15.50 7.34
N VAL A 140 11.15 14.39 8.07
CA VAL A 140 11.04 14.32 9.54
C VAL A 140 12.29 13.64 10.08
N ASN A 141 12.98 14.29 11.03
CA ASN A 141 14.21 13.79 11.66
C ASN A 141 15.28 13.32 10.64
N ALA A 142 15.24 13.86 9.42
CA ALA A 142 16.04 13.40 8.31
C ALA A 142 17.21 14.37 8.03
N PRO A 143 18.31 13.90 7.40
CA PRO A 143 19.41 14.75 6.95
C PRO A 143 18.95 15.84 5.98
N GLU A 144 19.71 16.94 5.86
CA GLU A 144 19.43 18.05 4.92
C GLU A 144 19.38 17.61 3.44
N SER A 145 19.98 16.46 3.11
CA SER A 145 19.92 15.87 1.78
C SER A 145 18.53 15.35 1.42
N VAL A 146 17.67 15.06 2.40
CA VAL A 146 16.29 14.59 2.21
C VAL A 146 15.39 15.78 1.95
N ARG A 147 14.82 15.83 0.75
CA ARG A 147 13.99 16.95 0.28
C ARG A 147 12.52 16.66 0.41
N SER A 148 11.78 17.64 0.89
CA SER A 148 10.32 17.65 0.87
C SER A 148 9.79 17.83 -0.54
N SER A 149 8.61 17.29 -0.81
CA SER A 149 7.96 17.29 -2.13
C SER A 149 6.47 17.61 -2.04
N ARG A 150 5.89 18.06 -3.16
CA ARG A 150 4.45 18.29 -3.31
C ARG A 150 4.00 17.87 -4.70
N GLY A 151 2.70 17.50 -4.80
CA GLY A 151 2.08 17.16 -6.06
C GLY A 151 0.57 17.01 -5.93
N THR A 152 -0.13 16.96 -7.07
CA THR A 152 -1.57 16.77 -7.11
C THR A 152 -1.88 15.43 -7.77
N LEU A 153 -2.56 14.54 -7.06
CA LEU A 153 -3.13 13.33 -7.60
C LEU A 153 -4.54 13.62 -8.11
N TYR A 154 -4.82 13.20 -9.33
CA TYR A 154 -6.14 13.31 -9.93
C TYR A 154 -6.83 11.95 -9.97
N CYS A 155 -8.11 11.89 -9.55
CA CYS A 155 -8.91 10.66 -9.59
C CYS A 155 -10.22 10.91 -10.34
N ALA A 156 -10.54 9.98 -11.26
CA ALA A 156 -11.85 9.90 -11.92
C ALA A 156 -12.64 8.75 -11.28
N VAL A 157 -13.63 9.08 -10.46
CA VAL A 157 -14.36 8.13 -9.61
C VAL A 157 -15.73 7.86 -10.22
N GLY A 158 -16.03 6.59 -10.50
CA GLY A 158 -17.32 6.16 -11.04
C GLY A 158 -17.68 6.77 -12.41
N ARG A 159 -16.70 7.33 -13.13
CA ARG A 159 -16.84 8.04 -14.40
C ARG A 159 -15.78 7.63 -15.41
N ASP A 160 -16.01 8.01 -16.67
CA ASP A 160 -14.99 7.91 -17.71
C ASP A 160 -13.81 8.85 -17.38
N PRO A 161 -12.60 8.32 -17.22
CA PRO A 161 -11.43 9.14 -16.96
C PRO A 161 -11.05 10.08 -18.11
N GLN A 162 -11.53 9.85 -19.34
CA GLN A 162 -11.21 10.67 -20.50
C GLN A 162 -11.72 12.10 -20.36
N GLU A 163 -12.88 12.32 -19.73
CA GLU A 163 -13.40 13.66 -19.46
C GLU A 163 -12.43 14.50 -18.61
N LEU A 164 -11.85 13.87 -17.58
CA LEU A 164 -10.86 14.51 -16.72
C LEU A 164 -9.54 14.73 -17.47
N VAL A 165 -9.10 13.77 -18.27
CA VAL A 165 -7.89 13.90 -19.12
C VAL A 165 -8.01 15.09 -20.06
N ASP A 166 -9.13 15.23 -20.79
CA ASP A 166 -9.34 16.31 -21.75
C ASP A 166 -9.35 17.69 -21.07
N ARG A 167 -9.93 17.77 -19.88
CA ARG A 167 -9.95 18.98 -19.08
C ARG A 167 -8.54 19.34 -18.57
N LEU A 168 -7.80 18.38 -18.01
CA LEU A 168 -6.44 18.62 -17.54
C LEU A 168 -5.48 18.99 -18.69
N ALA A 169 -5.62 18.35 -19.85
CA ALA A 169 -4.84 18.66 -21.03
C ALA A 169 -5.02 20.12 -21.45
N LYS A 170 -6.27 20.60 -21.44
CA LYS A 170 -6.60 21.99 -21.74
C LYS A 170 -6.09 22.96 -20.66
N GLU A 171 -6.29 22.65 -19.39
CA GLU A 171 -5.84 23.47 -18.25
C GLU A 171 -4.31 23.61 -18.20
N GLN A 172 -3.59 22.52 -18.49
CA GLN A 172 -2.12 22.48 -18.46
C GLN A 172 -1.47 22.86 -19.81
N ASN A 173 -2.28 23.08 -20.85
CA ASN A 173 -1.82 23.36 -22.21
C ASN A 173 -0.86 22.28 -22.76
N VAL A 174 -1.24 21.01 -22.61
CA VAL A 174 -0.51 19.82 -23.09
C VAL A 174 -1.44 18.96 -23.95
N SER A 175 -0.88 17.94 -24.62
CA SER A 175 -1.69 16.95 -25.32
C SER A 175 -2.38 16.02 -24.35
N ALA A 176 -3.58 15.54 -24.67
CA ALA A 176 -4.26 14.51 -23.89
C ALA A 176 -3.43 13.21 -23.80
N SER A 177 -2.60 12.92 -24.83
CA SER A 177 -1.66 11.79 -24.84
C SER A 177 -0.53 11.91 -23.80
N ASP A 178 -0.25 13.12 -23.31
CA ASP A 178 0.77 13.37 -22.28
C ASP A 178 0.24 13.11 -20.86
N ILE A 179 -1.06 12.85 -20.72
CA ILE A 179 -1.69 12.52 -19.44
C ILE A 179 -1.94 11.00 -19.40
N LYS A 180 -1.37 10.36 -18.41
CA LYS A 180 -1.48 8.92 -18.22
C LYS A 180 -2.72 8.57 -17.42
N VAL A 181 -3.46 7.54 -17.85
CA VAL A 181 -4.54 6.94 -17.04
C VAL A 181 -4.05 5.59 -16.50
N LEU A 182 -4.19 5.40 -15.19
CA LEU A 182 -3.92 4.14 -14.50
C LEU A 182 -5.23 3.62 -13.91
N SER A 183 -5.62 2.39 -14.26
CA SER A 183 -6.90 1.79 -13.89
C SER A 183 -6.78 0.43 -13.19
N ALA A 184 -5.60 -0.18 -13.23
CA ALA A 184 -5.33 -1.50 -12.65
C ALA A 184 -3.84 -1.64 -12.32
N GLY A 185 -3.51 -2.66 -11.53
CA GLY A 185 -2.16 -2.96 -11.10
C GLY A 185 -1.74 -2.21 -9.84
N HIS A 186 -0.47 -2.25 -9.51
CA HIS A 186 0.10 -1.64 -8.33
C HIS A 186 0.77 -0.31 -8.68
N ALA A 187 0.54 0.72 -7.88
CA ALA A 187 1.23 2.01 -7.97
C ALA A 187 1.40 2.66 -6.60
N ASP A 188 2.52 3.33 -6.40
CA ASP A 188 2.82 4.08 -5.18
C ASP A 188 3.00 5.57 -5.49
N ILE A 189 2.37 6.43 -4.70
CA ILE A 189 2.72 7.84 -4.60
C ILE A 189 4.09 7.91 -3.92
N THR A 190 5.12 8.18 -4.68
CA THR A 190 6.51 8.04 -4.26
C THR A 190 7.14 9.40 -4.00
N ALA A 191 7.55 9.63 -2.75
CA ALA A 191 8.39 10.76 -2.38
C ALA A 191 9.86 10.45 -2.69
N ARG A 192 10.40 11.13 -3.70
CA ARG A 192 11.81 11.03 -4.10
C ARG A 192 12.65 12.01 -3.29
N THR A 193 13.35 11.49 -2.30
CA THR A 193 14.05 12.33 -1.31
C THR A 193 15.26 13.07 -1.89
N GLY A 194 15.91 12.52 -2.90
CA GLY A 194 17.12 13.13 -3.49
C GLY A 194 16.85 14.33 -4.38
N ASP A 195 15.76 14.31 -5.15
CA ASP A 195 15.40 15.42 -6.07
C ASP A 195 14.17 16.22 -5.63
N GLY A 196 13.49 15.80 -4.56
CA GLY A 196 12.31 16.50 -4.02
C GLY A 196 11.07 16.43 -4.90
N ARG A 197 10.93 15.37 -5.72
CA ARG A 197 9.74 15.14 -6.54
C ARG A 197 8.76 14.18 -5.88
N LEU A 198 7.48 14.41 -6.12
CA LEU A 198 6.42 13.47 -5.82
C LEU A 198 5.90 12.89 -7.15
N VAL A 199 6.10 11.60 -7.34
CA VAL A 199 5.77 10.88 -8.59
C VAL A 199 4.83 9.72 -8.29
N LEU A 200 4.15 9.21 -9.33
CA LEU A 200 3.43 7.95 -9.25
C LEU A 200 4.29 6.86 -9.90
N ARG A 201 4.78 5.93 -9.10
CA ARG A 201 5.58 4.79 -9.53
C ARG A 201 4.67 3.57 -9.68
N ALA A 202 4.50 3.10 -10.89
CA ALA A 202 3.67 1.95 -11.20
C ALA A 202 4.52 0.76 -11.66
N ASP A 203 4.12 -0.43 -11.26
CA ASP A 203 4.76 -1.66 -11.70
C ASP A 203 4.31 -2.03 -13.12
N SER A 204 5.24 -2.57 -13.89
CA SER A 204 4.99 -3.09 -15.22
C SER A 204 5.77 -4.38 -15.46
N SER A 205 5.43 -5.13 -16.50
CA SER A 205 6.15 -6.36 -16.90
C SER A 205 7.62 -6.15 -17.25
N GLN A 206 8.04 -4.89 -17.43
CA GLN A 206 9.42 -4.51 -17.76
C GLN A 206 10.13 -3.78 -16.60
N GLY A 207 9.53 -3.79 -15.40
CA GLY A 207 9.99 -3.08 -14.23
C GLY A 207 9.12 -1.86 -13.90
N ALA A 208 9.49 -1.11 -12.87
CA ALA A 208 8.73 0.04 -12.43
C ALA A 208 8.88 1.23 -13.39
N VAL A 209 7.78 1.93 -13.62
CA VAL A 209 7.71 3.15 -14.44
C VAL A 209 7.23 4.31 -13.59
N GLU A 210 7.90 5.45 -13.68
CA GLU A 210 7.50 6.67 -12.99
C GLU A 210 6.72 7.60 -13.91
N TYR A 211 5.65 8.17 -13.37
CA TYR A 211 4.80 9.17 -14.01
C TYR A 211 4.76 10.44 -13.14
N GLU A 212 4.73 11.61 -13.78
CA GLU A 212 4.50 12.86 -13.07
C GLU A 212 3.11 12.84 -12.44
N LEU A 213 3.03 13.08 -11.13
CA LEU A 213 1.77 12.97 -10.37
C LEU A 213 0.68 13.88 -10.94
N ASN A 214 1.02 15.11 -11.31
CA ASN A 214 0.10 16.09 -11.89
C ASN A 214 -0.30 15.81 -13.36
N ARG A 215 0.29 14.80 -13.99
CA ARG A 215 -0.03 14.32 -15.35
C ARG A 215 -0.56 12.89 -15.34
N THR A 216 -1.04 12.44 -14.19
CA THR A 216 -1.59 11.10 -14.07
C THR A 216 -2.99 11.15 -13.49
N VAL A 217 -3.90 10.42 -14.09
CA VAL A 217 -5.27 10.20 -13.62
C VAL A 217 -5.40 8.76 -13.12
N VAL A 218 -5.79 8.59 -11.89
CA VAL A 218 -6.20 7.29 -11.33
C VAL A 218 -7.69 7.09 -11.61
N ALA A 219 -8.01 6.06 -12.37
CA ALA A 219 -9.39 5.67 -12.62
C ALA A 219 -9.90 4.77 -11.49
N VAL A 220 -11.00 5.20 -10.87
CA VAL A 220 -11.73 4.44 -9.83
C VAL A 220 -13.07 4.01 -10.44
N PRO A 221 -13.14 2.81 -11.04
CA PRO A 221 -14.29 2.41 -11.83
C PRO A 221 -15.55 2.18 -10.97
N SER A 222 -16.73 2.24 -11.58
CA SER A 222 -18.03 2.07 -10.88
C SER A 222 -18.15 0.73 -10.15
N ARG A 223 -17.46 -0.34 -10.62
CA ARG A 223 -17.44 -1.64 -9.96
C ARG A 223 -16.75 -1.66 -8.59
N THR A 224 -16.02 -0.59 -8.23
CA THR A 224 -15.39 -0.44 -6.90
C THR A 224 -16.37 0.06 -5.83
N LEU A 225 -17.63 0.37 -6.21
CA LEU A 225 -18.68 0.76 -5.27
C LEU A 225 -19.06 -0.45 -4.40
N GLN A 226 -18.93 -0.30 -3.09
CA GLN A 226 -19.20 -1.37 -2.14
C GLN A 226 -19.79 -0.87 -0.82
N GLU A 227 -20.46 -1.76 -0.09
CA GLU A 227 -21.05 -1.47 1.21
C GLU A 227 -19.95 -1.15 2.25
N VAL A 228 -20.18 -0.10 3.03
CA VAL A 228 -19.33 0.20 4.19
C VAL A 228 -19.60 -0.85 5.28
N PRO A 229 -18.58 -1.53 5.83
CA PRO A 229 -18.75 -2.51 6.89
C PRO A 229 -19.50 -1.94 8.10
N ALA A 230 -20.32 -2.78 8.75
CA ALA A 230 -21.15 -2.39 9.88
C ALA A 230 -20.36 -2.05 11.16
N GLY A 231 -19.07 -2.39 11.23
CA GLY A 231 -18.21 -2.22 12.40
C GLY A 231 -17.95 -0.76 12.79
N GLY A 232 -17.68 -0.55 14.08
CA GLY A 232 -17.40 0.78 14.64
C GLY A 232 -16.18 1.47 14.06
N SER A 233 -15.17 0.69 13.62
CA SER A 233 -13.91 1.18 13.03
C SER A 233 -14.10 1.95 11.73
N TYR A 234 -15.18 1.70 10.96
CA TYR A 234 -15.46 2.34 9.68
C TYR A 234 -16.58 3.39 9.76
N ARG A 235 -16.94 3.83 10.96
CA ARG A 235 -18.02 4.82 11.16
C ARG A 235 -17.76 6.13 10.41
N PHE A 236 -16.50 6.55 10.28
CA PHE A 236 -16.11 7.78 9.58
C PHE A 236 -16.51 7.74 8.09
N LEU A 237 -16.55 6.58 7.44
CA LEU A 237 -17.00 6.43 6.05
C LEU A 237 -18.51 6.64 5.86
N ARG A 238 -19.28 6.71 6.94
CA ARG A 238 -20.74 6.86 6.90
C ARG A 238 -21.20 8.30 7.17
N SER A 239 -20.29 9.21 7.48
CA SER A 239 -20.63 10.56 7.93
C SER A 239 -20.98 11.51 6.77
N GLY A 240 -20.65 11.17 5.54
CA GLY A 240 -21.01 11.95 4.34
C GLY A 240 -22.45 11.65 3.89
N ALA A 241 -23.15 12.67 3.37
CA ALA A 241 -24.41 12.48 2.66
C ALA A 241 -24.09 12.09 1.21
N SER A 242 -23.71 10.84 1.02
CA SER A 242 -23.39 10.33 -0.31
C SER A 242 -24.66 10.07 -1.14
N GLU A 243 -24.54 10.11 -2.46
CA GLU A 243 -25.57 9.64 -3.41
C GLU A 243 -25.94 8.19 -3.10
N HIS A 244 -24.99 7.40 -2.63
CA HIS A 244 -25.10 5.98 -2.26
C HIS A 244 -24.97 5.81 -0.73
N ARG A 245 -26.06 5.99 0.00
CA ARG A 245 -26.07 5.86 1.46
C ARG A 245 -25.50 4.51 1.92
N GLY A 246 -24.39 4.56 2.68
CA GLY A 246 -23.74 3.38 3.23
C GLY A 246 -22.83 2.65 2.25
N GLN A 247 -22.58 3.21 1.06
CA GLN A 247 -21.64 2.69 0.08
C GLN A 247 -20.53 3.70 -0.20
N VAL A 248 -19.37 3.22 -0.64
CA VAL A 248 -18.23 4.04 -1.06
C VAL A 248 -17.55 3.39 -2.27
N TYR A 249 -16.98 4.21 -3.13
CA TYR A 249 -16.02 3.75 -4.14
C TYR A 249 -14.69 3.52 -3.43
N LEU A 250 -14.20 2.29 -3.44
CA LEU A 250 -13.01 1.91 -2.68
C LEU A 250 -11.90 1.38 -3.59
N LEU A 251 -10.75 2.06 -3.57
CA LEU A 251 -9.48 1.44 -3.93
C LEU A 251 -8.94 0.80 -2.63
N ALA A 252 -9.02 -0.50 -2.55
CA ALA A 252 -8.73 -1.18 -1.30
C ALA A 252 -7.23 -1.45 -1.14
N GLN A 253 -6.71 -1.16 0.04
CA GLN A 253 -5.52 -1.83 0.56
C GLN A 253 -5.81 -3.34 0.69
N ALA A 254 -7.04 -3.63 1.04
CA ALA A 254 -7.65 -4.93 1.18
C ALA A 254 -9.14 -4.81 0.93
N VAL A 255 -9.84 -5.87 0.61
CA VAL A 255 -11.30 -5.92 0.77
C VAL A 255 -11.60 -5.52 2.21
N LEU A 256 -12.49 -4.55 2.44
CA LEU A 256 -12.81 -4.08 3.80
C LEU A 256 -13.07 -5.28 4.71
N GLY A 257 -12.20 -5.48 5.69
CA GLY A 257 -12.24 -6.65 6.58
C GLY A 257 -11.31 -7.82 6.21
N LYS A 258 -10.54 -7.73 5.10
CA LYS A 258 -9.46 -8.69 4.80
C LYS A 258 -8.12 -7.95 4.66
N HIS A 259 -7.10 -8.46 5.31
CA HIS A 259 -5.73 -7.95 5.17
C HIS A 259 -5.14 -8.45 3.84
N VAL A 260 -4.69 -7.55 2.99
CA VAL A 260 -3.88 -7.86 1.81
C VAL A 260 -2.48 -7.30 2.05
N HIS A 261 -1.49 -8.16 2.00
CA HIS A 261 -0.09 -7.80 2.06
C HIS A 261 0.47 -7.87 0.64
N GLY A 262 1.09 -6.87 0.11
CA GLY A 262 1.83 -6.76 -1.15
C GLY A 262 1.90 -7.98 -2.09
N GLU A 263 2.73 -7.96 -3.12
CA GLU A 263 2.80 -9.02 -4.15
C GLU A 263 3.20 -10.40 -3.63
N ILE A 264 3.94 -10.46 -2.51
CA ILE A 264 4.36 -11.71 -1.87
C ILE A 264 3.71 -11.76 -0.48
N ASP A 265 3.03 -12.87 -0.19
CA ASP A 265 2.49 -13.12 1.14
C ASP A 265 3.63 -13.08 2.18
N PRO A 266 3.61 -12.14 3.15
CA PRO A 266 4.70 -11.99 4.11
C PRO A 266 4.74 -13.09 5.17
N HIS A 267 3.68 -13.92 5.32
CA HIS A 267 3.54 -14.92 6.36
C HIS A 267 4.37 -16.19 6.10
N ILE A 268 5.57 -16.00 5.53
CA ILE A 268 6.47 -17.08 5.06
C ILE A 268 6.85 -18.07 6.17
N TRP A 269 6.86 -17.60 7.43
CA TRP A 269 7.24 -18.43 8.60
C TRP A 269 6.24 -19.54 8.94
N HIS A 270 5.04 -19.53 8.36
CA HIS A 270 4.05 -20.60 8.51
C HIS A 270 4.37 -21.82 7.66
N SER A 271 5.43 -21.79 6.87
CA SER A 271 6.02 -22.92 6.17
C SER A 271 7.41 -23.22 6.74
N VAL A 272 7.61 -24.39 7.30
CA VAL A 272 8.95 -24.76 7.84
C VAL A 272 10.04 -24.72 6.75
N PRO A 273 9.83 -25.19 5.51
CA PRO A 273 10.78 -24.97 4.42
C PRO A 273 11.20 -23.49 4.24
N ASN A 274 10.25 -22.57 4.29
CA ASN A 274 10.56 -21.14 4.19
C ASN A 274 11.28 -20.59 5.44
N ALA A 275 10.90 -21.06 6.63
CA ALA A 275 11.60 -20.73 7.87
C ALA A 275 13.06 -21.16 7.81
N LYS A 276 13.34 -22.37 7.30
CA LYS A 276 14.70 -22.88 7.09
C LYS A 276 15.50 -22.05 6.11
N ALA A 277 14.89 -21.65 4.99
CA ALA A 277 15.51 -20.75 4.02
C ALA A 277 15.83 -19.37 4.64
N SER A 278 14.89 -18.82 5.42
CA SER A 278 15.08 -17.56 6.13
C SER A 278 16.24 -17.60 7.14
N VAL A 279 16.38 -18.70 7.88
CA VAL A 279 17.50 -18.91 8.83
C VAL A 279 18.85 -18.87 8.10
N GLN A 280 18.93 -19.43 6.89
CA GLN A 280 20.17 -19.41 6.09
C GLN A 280 20.49 -17.99 5.59
N VAL A 281 19.48 -17.25 5.13
CA VAL A 281 19.64 -15.84 4.73
C VAL A 281 20.14 -14.99 5.90
N ILE A 282 19.57 -15.19 7.10
CA ILE A 282 19.99 -14.49 8.33
C ILE A 282 21.44 -14.84 8.67
N ARG A 283 21.81 -16.13 8.64
CA ARG A 283 23.20 -16.57 8.87
C ARG A 283 24.19 -15.85 7.94
N ASP A 284 23.86 -15.79 6.65
CA ASP A 284 24.75 -15.19 5.66
C ASP A 284 24.88 -13.68 5.88
N ALA A 285 23.78 -13.01 6.23
CA ALA A 285 23.78 -11.58 6.55
C ALA A 285 24.63 -11.30 7.80
N LEU A 286 24.47 -12.09 8.87
CA LEU A 286 25.28 -11.98 10.08
C LEU A 286 26.76 -12.25 9.80
N THR A 287 27.08 -13.30 9.03
CA THR A 287 28.46 -13.63 8.64
C THR A 287 29.09 -12.51 7.80
N SER A 288 28.31 -11.85 6.94
CA SER A 288 28.79 -10.71 6.15
C SER A 288 29.07 -9.48 7.02
N ALA A 289 28.20 -9.23 8.00
CA ALA A 289 28.35 -8.09 8.92
C ALA A 289 29.43 -8.30 9.98
N ASP A 290 29.58 -9.52 10.47
CA ASP A 290 30.58 -9.94 11.46
C ASP A 290 31.25 -11.26 11.05
N PRO A 291 32.31 -11.21 10.22
CA PRO A 291 33.04 -12.41 9.79
C PRO A 291 33.71 -13.17 10.94
N ALA A 292 34.00 -12.51 12.05
CA ALA A 292 34.63 -13.17 13.21
C ALA A 292 33.67 -14.16 13.91
N GLY A 293 32.38 -13.89 13.88
CA GLY A 293 31.31 -14.73 14.43
C GLY A 293 30.87 -15.87 13.53
N ALA A 294 31.39 -16.01 12.30
CA ALA A 294 30.90 -16.95 11.27
C ALA A 294 30.75 -18.38 11.75
N SER A 295 31.72 -18.91 12.54
CA SER A 295 31.68 -20.28 13.07
C SER A 295 30.55 -20.47 14.08
N GLU A 296 30.29 -19.49 14.92
CA GLU A 296 29.19 -19.52 15.89
C GLU A 296 27.83 -19.45 15.17
N TYR A 297 27.69 -18.56 14.19
CA TYR A 297 26.47 -18.47 13.39
C TYR A 297 26.17 -19.75 12.65
N ALA A 298 27.18 -20.42 12.06
CA ALA A 298 27.03 -21.71 11.41
C ALA A 298 26.52 -22.77 12.39
N THR A 299 27.16 -22.87 13.58
CA THR A 299 26.79 -23.86 14.60
C THR A 299 25.37 -23.67 15.11
N ARG A 300 24.98 -22.43 15.38
CA ARG A 300 23.60 -22.10 15.80
C ARG A 300 22.59 -22.39 14.71
N THR A 301 22.95 -22.09 13.45
CA THR A 301 22.10 -22.41 12.29
C THR A 301 21.85 -23.92 12.21
N GLU A 302 22.88 -24.76 12.34
CA GLU A 302 22.71 -26.21 12.32
C GLU A 302 21.77 -26.71 13.44
N GLN A 303 21.84 -26.13 14.63
CA GLN A 303 20.95 -26.48 15.73
C GLN A 303 19.50 -26.11 15.38
N VAL A 304 19.24 -24.89 14.95
CA VAL A 304 17.90 -24.43 14.57
C VAL A 304 17.34 -25.24 13.40
N MET A 305 18.18 -25.61 12.42
CA MET A 305 17.75 -26.44 11.29
C MET A 305 17.28 -27.84 11.75
N LYS A 306 17.94 -28.47 12.75
CA LYS A 306 17.48 -29.75 13.32
C LYS A 306 16.15 -29.62 14.05
N GLU A 307 15.95 -28.53 14.79
CA GLU A 307 14.69 -28.27 15.48
C GLU A 307 13.55 -28.05 14.48
N LEU A 308 13.81 -27.31 13.39
CA LEU A 308 12.85 -27.09 12.30
C LEU A 308 12.53 -28.40 11.55
N ASP A 309 13.52 -29.29 11.32
CA ASP A 309 13.26 -30.59 10.70
C ASP A 309 12.33 -31.47 11.56
N ALA A 310 12.52 -31.43 12.88
CA ALA A 310 11.64 -32.14 13.81
C ALA A 310 10.21 -31.55 13.79
N LEU A 311 10.11 -30.23 13.75
CA LEU A 311 8.82 -29.56 13.65
C LEU A 311 8.09 -29.86 12.33
N ASP A 312 8.83 -29.86 11.19
CA ASP A 312 8.25 -30.19 9.88
C ASP A 312 7.66 -31.61 9.87
N ALA A 313 8.43 -32.58 10.40
CA ALA A 313 7.97 -33.95 10.51
C ALA A 313 6.71 -34.08 11.39
N GLN A 314 6.66 -33.35 12.51
CA GLN A 314 5.49 -33.33 13.40
C GLN A 314 4.28 -32.75 12.72
N LEU A 315 4.43 -31.59 12.04
CA LEU A 315 3.32 -30.93 11.34
C LEU A 315 2.77 -31.81 10.21
N ARG A 316 3.65 -32.45 9.41
CA ARG A 316 3.21 -33.38 8.37
C ARG A 316 2.45 -34.57 8.95
N GLN A 317 2.87 -35.08 10.09
CA GLN A 317 2.15 -36.17 10.77
C GLN A 317 0.77 -35.73 11.26
N VAL A 318 0.68 -34.57 11.91
CA VAL A 318 -0.57 -34.05 12.48
C VAL A 318 -1.57 -33.72 11.38
N TYR A 319 -1.18 -32.89 10.40
CA TYR A 319 -2.07 -32.49 9.32
C TYR A 319 -2.39 -33.63 8.36
N GLY A 320 -1.43 -34.50 8.06
CA GLY A 320 -1.65 -35.68 7.24
C GLY A 320 -2.61 -36.71 7.83
N ALA A 321 -2.77 -36.72 9.18
CA ALA A 321 -3.75 -37.58 9.85
C ALA A 321 -5.18 -37.01 9.82
N LEU A 322 -5.39 -35.72 9.46
CA LEU A 322 -6.72 -35.13 9.37
C LEU A 322 -7.45 -35.60 8.11
N PRO A 323 -8.73 -35.99 8.21
CA PRO A 323 -9.54 -36.23 7.03
C PRO A 323 -9.75 -34.92 6.24
N GLU A 324 -9.92 -35.00 4.93
CA GLU A 324 -10.07 -33.85 4.04
C GLU A 324 -11.18 -32.89 4.50
N SER A 325 -12.29 -33.44 5.00
CA SER A 325 -13.41 -32.65 5.53
C SER A 325 -13.08 -31.82 6.79
N ALA A 326 -12.00 -32.14 7.48
CA ALA A 326 -11.54 -31.42 8.69
C ALA A 326 -10.37 -30.47 8.41
N ARG A 327 -9.94 -30.31 7.16
CA ARG A 327 -8.83 -29.42 6.76
C ARG A 327 -9.29 -28.00 6.39
N ASN A 328 -10.39 -27.55 6.97
CA ASN A 328 -10.89 -26.19 6.77
C ASN A 328 -10.49 -25.31 7.95
N LEU A 329 -9.72 -24.27 7.69
CA LEU A 329 -9.29 -23.29 8.68
C LEU A 329 -10.01 -21.96 8.43
N VAL A 330 -10.72 -21.45 9.45
CA VAL A 330 -11.34 -20.13 9.43
C VAL A 330 -10.55 -19.20 10.34
N THR A 331 -10.08 -18.10 9.81
CA THR A 331 -9.20 -17.15 10.49
C THR A 331 -9.75 -15.73 10.43
N THR A 332 -9.25 -14.86 11.30
CA THR A 332 -9.64 -13.44 11.33
C THR A 332 -9.01 -12.62 10.20
N HIS A 333 -7.90 -13.10 9.62
CA HIS A 333 -7.29 -12.55 8.42
C HIS A 333 -6.58 -13.66 7.64
N ASP A 334 -6.31 -13.45 6.35
CA ASP A 334 -5.65 -14.41 5.46
C ASP A 334 -4.12 -14.40 5.70
N GLY A 335 -3.67 -15.14 6.72
CA GLY A 335 -2.25 -15.24 7.08
C GLY A 335 -1.69 -16.65 7.04
N TYR A 336 -2.50 -17.67 6.68
CA TYR A 336 -2.13 -19.09 6.81
C TYR A 336 -2.00 -19.81 5.48
N ARG A 337 -1.87 -19.09 4.38
CA ARG A 337 -1.73 -19.66 3.02
C ARG A 337 -0.56 -20.63 2.93
N TYR A 338 0.62 -20.23 3.43
CA TYR A 338 1.80 -21.10 3.45
C TYR A 338 1.62 -22.36 4.31
N LEU A 339 0.87 -22.28 5.40
CA LEU A 339 0.53 -23.45 6.19
C LEU A 339 -0.30 -24.44 5.37
N ALA A 340 -1.36 -23.92 4.71
CA ALA A 340 -2.25 -24.72 3.89
C ALA A 340 -1.51 -25.35 2.69
N SER A 341 -0.72 -24.57 1.95
CA SER A 341 0.01 -25.06 0.79
C SER A 341 1.13 -26.05 1.13
N THR A 342 1.70 -25.95 2.34
CA THR A 342 2.79 -26.83 2.77
C THR A 342 2.30 -28.14 3.37
N TYR A 343 1.18 -28.09 4.10
CA TYR A 343 0.73 -29.25 4.91
C TYR A 343 -0.67 -29.78 4.53
N GLY A 344 -1.37 -29.14 3.59
CA GLY A 344 -2.67 -29.56 3.02
C GLY A 344 -3.86 -29.03 3.73
#